data_8a6da92e9e743b1aa86d74d596ce3aac
#
_entry.id   8a6da92e9e743b1aa86d74d596ce3aac
#
_cell.length_a   1.000
_cell.length_b   1.000
_cell.length_c   1.000
_cell.angle_alpha   90.00
_cell.angle_beta   90.00
_cell.angle_gamma   90.00
#
_symmetry.space_group_name_H-M   'P 1'
#
loop_
_entity.id
_entity.type
_entity.pdbx_description
1 polymer ?
#
loop_
_entity_poly.entity_id
_entity_poly.type
_entity_poly.pdbx_seq_one_letter_code
_entity_poly.pdbx_strand_id
1 'polypeptide(L)'
;MSELERLLKSVEGKSENTIKAYKLQYKKLSNLLDKDVGEASQDKILDVVKQHENNNGKQALLNIAILVRRLDGKSVAELEKMREKLKGAIKTDIQKKNVNLSSSLPSYQDIVDYTESLYDKSDWTNYIINYLLLNYNVRNKDLLFDIVRRKKYTKEDKTKNYIWLSDTFVEYIRNDYKTAAIYGQNVIRIKDKKFITAIRRVFACQRHDEDCGVFIPNENQLGYYLKKATLGGIGEVAYNKIIINHFRDDIDKLKQISKSRGTSISTLLEFYDIADITKEE
;
A
#
# COMPACT_ATOMS: atom_id res chain seq x y z
N MET A 1 -29.10 -19.86 5.82
CA MET A 1 -27.85 -19.14 5.52
C MET A 1 -27.24 -18.72 6.85
N SER A 2 -26.02 -19.15 7.16
CA SER A 2 -25.33 -18.81 8.41
C SER A 2 -25.04 -17.29 8.50
N GLU A 3 -24.75 -16.79 9.69
CA GLU A 3 -24.37 -15.38 9.90
C GLU A 3 -23.12 -15.02 9.08
N LEU A 4 -22.11 -15.91 9.08
CA LEU A 4 -20.91 -15.74 8.28
C LEU A 4 -21.20 -15.67 6.78
N GLU A 5 -22.09 -16.49 6.25
CA GLU A 5 -22.49 -16.47 4.82
C GLU A 5 -23.17 -15.14 4.47
N ARG A 6 -24.06 -14.62 5.33
CA ARG A 6 -24.70 -13.31 5.15
C ARG A 6 -23.67 -12.18 5.15
N LEU A 7 -22.73 -12.22 6.08
CA LEU A 7 -21.62 -11.26 6.16
C LEU A 7 -20.80 -11.28 4.87
N LEU A 8 -20.36 -12.46 4.39
CA LEU A 8 -19.54 -12.60 3.19
C LEU A 8 -20.28 -12.13 1.94
N LYS A 9 -21.57 -12.42 1.83
CA LYS A 9 -22.42 -11.93 0.73
C LYS A 9 -22.53 -10.40 0.75
N SER A 10 -22.62 -9.77 1.92
CA SER A 10 -22.71 -8.30 2.03
C SER A 10 -21.44 -7.55 1.59
N VAL A 11 -20.33 -8.26 1.48
CA VAL A 11 -19.03 -7.72 1.04
C VAL A 11 -18.58 -8.31 -0.30
N GLU A 12 -19.47 -8.98 -1.00
CA GLU A 12 -19.26 -9.44 -2.37
C GLU A 12 -18.86 -8.25 -3.27
N GLY A 13 -17.84 -8.44 -4.11
CA GLY A 13 -17.26 -7.35 -4.92
C GLY A 13 -16.07 -6.61 -4.26
N LYS A 14 -15.78 -6.85 -2.97
CA LYS A 14 -14.52 -6.41 -2.37
C LYS A 14 -13.35 -7.31 -2.80
N SER A 15 -12.12 -6.82 -2.60
CA SER A 15 -10.92 -7.62 -2.90
C SER A 15 -10.90 -8.93 -2.10
N GLU A 16 -10.31 -9.97 -2.67
CA GLU A 16 -10.17 -11.29 -2.02
C GLU A 16 -9.49 -11.18 -0.64
N ASN A 17 -8.46 -10.34 -0.53
CA ASN A 17 -7.78 -10.09 0.74
C ASN A 17 -8.71 -9.44 1.78
N THR A 18 -9.60 -8.55 1.36
CA THR A 18 -10.61 -7.95 2.26
C THR A 18 -11.60 -9.01 2.74
N ILE A 19 -12.08 -9.88 1.84
CA ILE A 19 -13.00 -10.96 2.18
C ILE A 19 -12.33 -11.95 3.15
N LYS A 20 -11.07 -12.36 2.89
CA LYS A 20 -10.28 -13.20 3.79
C LYS A 20 -10.12 -12.56 5.18
N ALA A 21 -9.81 -11.26 5.24
CA ALA A 21 -9.67 -10.54 6.49
C ALA A 21 -11.00 -10.50 7.28
N TYR A 22 -12.13 -10.24 6.62
CA TYR A 22 -13.44 -10.23 7.29
C TYR A 22 -13.79 -11.60 7.84
N LYS A 23 -13.58 -12.67 7.06
CA LYS A 23 -13.78 -14.06 7.52
C LYS A 23 -12.95 -14.40 8.76
N LEU A 24 -11.67 -13.98 8.75
CA LEU A 24 -10.75 -14.22 9.89
C LEU A 24 -11.20 -13.46 11.13
N GLN A 25 -11.52 -12.18 11.00
CA GLN A 25 -11.95 -11.35 12.13
C GLN A 25 -13.30 -11.76 12.68
N TYR A 26 -14.26 -12.19 11.82
CA TYR A 26 -15.53 -12.75 12.26
C TYR A 26 -15.30 -13.99 13.14
N LYS A 27 -14.54 -14.98 12.63
CA LYS A 27 -14.24 -16.20 13.38
C LYS A 27 -13.57 -15.89 14.72
N LYS A 28 -12.61 -14.96 14.73
CA LYS A 28 -11.95 -14.52 15.95
C LYS A 28 -12.93 -13.94 16.97
N LEU A 29 -13.83 -13.05 16.53
CA LEU A 29 -14.80 -12.42 17.41
C LEU A 29 -15.84 -13.42 17.91
N SER A 30 -16.37 -14.30 17.05
CA SER A 30 -17.32 -15.36 17.44
C SER A 30 -16.71 -16.30 18.47
N ASN A 31 -15.44 -16.72 18.30
CA ASN A 31 -14.74 -17.54 19.28
C ASN A 31 -14.57 -16.83 20.62
N LEU A 32 -14.25 -15.53 20.63
CA LEU A 32 -14.12 -14.75 21.87
C LEU A 32 -15.46 -14.54 22.58
N LEU A 33 -16.55 -14.55 21.85
CA LEU A 33 -17.93 -14.42 22.39
C LEU A 33 -18.55 -15.77 22.80
N ASP A 34 -17.96 -16.87 22.30
CA ASP A 34 -18.49 -18.24 22.42
C ASP A 34 -19.92 -18.38 21.82
N LYS A 35 -20.21 -17.62 20.75
CA LYS A 35 -21.47 -17.62 20.00
C LYS A 35 -21.38 -16.77 18.74
N ASP A 36 -22.42 -16.78 17.92
CA ASP A 36 -22.55 -15.89 16.79
C ASP A 36 -22.55 -14.42 17.21
N VAL A 37 -21.90 -13.58 16.42
CA VAL A 37 -21.66 -12.15 16.76
C VAL A 37 -22.97 -11.38 16.91
N GLY A 38 -23.96 -11.68 16.06
CA GLY A 38 -25.27 -11.05 16.08
C GLY A 38 -26.09 -11.40 17.33
N GLU A 39 -25.85 -12.54 17.97
CA GLU A 39 -26.53 -12.95 19.20
C GLU A 39 -26.00 -12.26 20.45
N ALA A 40 -24.81 -11.67 20.37
CA ALA A 40 -24.20 -11.00 21.49
C ALA A 40 -24.79 -9.59 21.72
N SER A 41 -24.96 -9.18 22.97
CA SER A 41 -25.27 -7.80 23.33
C SER A 41 -24.12 -6.85 22.97
N GLN A 42 -24.41 -5.54 22.77
CA GLN A 42 -23.36 -4.56 22.53
C GLN A 42 -22.33 -4.53 23.68
N ASP A 43 -22.79 -4.59 24.92
CA ASP A 43 -21.93 -4.56 26.11
C ASP A 43 -20.95 -5.74 26.10
N LYS A 44 -21.44 -6.94 25.83
CA LYS A 44 -20.57 -8.14 25.75
C LYS A 44 -19.53 -7.99 24.64
N ILE A 45 -19.90 -7.48 23.48
CA ILE A 45 -18.96 -7.21 22.38
C ILE A 45 -17.93 -6.17 22.80
N LEU A 46 -18.36 -5.06 23.44
CA LEU A 46 -17.45 -4.02 23.91
C LEU A 46 -16.45 -4.55 24.93
N ASP A 47 -16.90 -5.39 25.87
CA ASP A 47 -16.01 -5.96 26.88
C ASP A 47 -14.94 -6.87 26.28
N VAL A 48 -15.33 -7.74 25.35
CA VAL A 48 -14.39 -8.60 24.62
C VAL A 48 -13.41 -7.79 23.79
N VAL A 49 -13.89 -6.75 23.10
CA VAL A 49 -13.02 -5.88 22.28
C VAL A 49 -12.04 -5.09 23.15
N LYS A 50 -12.45 -4.59 24.33
CA LYS A 50 -11.57 -3.87 25.24
C LYS A 50 -10.37 -4.70 25.71
N GLN A 51 -10.55 -6.01 25.86
CA GLN A 51 -9.51 -6.95 26.29
C GLN A 51 -8.46 -7.23 25.20
N HIS A 52 -8.72 -6.88 23.92
CA HIS A 52 -7.75 -7.09 22.84
C HIS A 52 -6.51 -6.20 23.04
N GLU A 53 -5.32 -6.72 22.76
CA GLU A 53 -4.04 -6.07 23.08
C GLU A 53 -3.83 -4.71 22.39
N ASN A 54 -4.16 -4.59 21.09
CA ASN A 54 -3.83 -3.39 20.34
C ASN A 54 -5.05 -2.73 19.68
N ASN A 55 -4.97 -1.40 19.47
CA ASN A 55 -6.06 -0.58 18.96
C ASN A 55 -6.50 -0.98 17.54
N ASN A 56 -5.58 -1.39 16.67
CA ASN A 56 -5.93 -1.84 15.32
C ASN A 56 -6.76 -3.13 15.34
N GLY A 57 -6.40 -4.08 16.21
CA GLY A 57 -7.17 -5.30 16.43
C GLY A 57 -8.56 -5.01 16.99
N LYS A 58 -8.65 -4.11 18.00
CA LYS A 58 -9.94 -3.63 18.53
C LYS A 58 -10.81 -3.05 17.42
N GLN A 59 -10.26 -2.18 16.58
CA GLN A 59 -10.97 -1.56 15.46
C GLN A 59 -11.44 -2.60 14.43
N ALA A 60 -10.60 -3.60 14.12
CA ALA A 60 -10.96 -4.65 13.18
C ALA A 60 -12.14 -5.49 13.69
N LEU A 61 -12.16 -5.87 14.97
CA LEU A 61 -13.26 -6.60 15.59
C LEU A 61 -14.54 -5.75 15.63
N LEU A 62 -14.46 -4.46 15.98
CA LEU A 62 -15.60 -3.53 15.95
C LEU A 62 -16.20 -3.39 14.56
N ASN A 63 -15.37 -3.30 13.51
CA ASN A 63 -15.87 -3.20 12.14
C ASN A 63 -16.73 -4.41 11.77
N ILE A 64 -16.33 -5.62 12.16
CA ILE A 64 -17.11 -6.84 11.96
C ILE A 64 -18.40 -6.81 12.79
N ALA A 65 -18.33 -6.49 14.08
CA ALA A 65 -19.50 -6.42 14.95
C ALA A 65 -20.53 -5.43 14.43
N ILE A 66 -20.11 -4.23 14.02
CA ILE A 66 -20.98 -3.20 13.45
C ILE A 66 -21.65 -3.71 12.17
N LEU A 67 -20.89 -4.34 11.28
CA LEU A 67 -21.43 -4.84 10.01
C LEU A 67 -22.46 -5.94 10.24
N VAL A 68 -22.15 -6.94 11.06
CA VAL A 68 -23.07 -8.04 11.36
C VAL A 68 -24.34 -7.52 12.02
N ARG A 69 -24.25 -6.66 13.04
CA ARG A 69 -25.42 -6.12 13.72
C ARG A 69 -26.31 -5.26 12.81
N ARG A 70 -25.69 -4.51 11.88
CA ARG A 70 -26.46 -3.76 10.86
C ARG A 70 -27.23 -4.68 9.92
N LEU A 71 -26.64 -5.80 9.51
CA LEU A 71 -27.32 -6.83 8.70
C LEU A 71 -28.52 -7.44 9.43
N ASP A 72 -28.47 -7.48 10.76
CA ASP A 72 -29.56 -7.95 11.63
C ASP A 72 -30.54 -6.85 12.05
N GLY A 73 -30.39 -5.61 11.56
CA GLY A 73 -31.23 -4.47 11.95
C GLY A 73 -31.06 -4.02 13.41
N LYS A 74 -29.96 -4.42 14.07
CA LYS A 74 -29.69 -4.14 15.47
C LYS A 74 -28.94 -2.82 15.67
N SER A 75 -29.16 -2.15 16.80
CA SER A 75 -28.43 -0.92 17.16
C SER A 75 -26.92 -1.16 17.22
N VAL A 76 -26.13 -0.16 16.77
CA VAL A 76 -24.66 -0.16 16.75
C VAL A 76 -24.05 1.11 17.38
N ALA A 77 -24.85 1.95 17.99
CA ALA A 77 -24.43 3.29 18.43
C ALA A 77 -23.21 3.28 19.34
N GLU A 78 -23.19 2.43 20.37
CA GLU A 78 -22.07 2.36 21.30
C GLU A 78 -20.81 1.76 20.68
N LEU A 79 -20.97 0.81 19.74
CA LEU A 79 -19.85 0.25 18.98
C LEU A 79 -19.20 1.32 18.07
N GLU A 80 -20.02 2.14 17.42
CA GLU A 80 -19.54 3.25 16.58
C GLU A 80 -18.84 4.32 17.40
N LYS A 81 -19.38 4.70 18.54
CA LYS A 81 -18.75 5.63 19.47
C LYS A 81 -17.36 5.13 19.92
N MET A 82 -17.26 3.85 20.28
CA MET A 82 -15.96 3.25 20.61
C MET A 82 -15.00 3.23 19.41
N ARG A 83 -15.51 2.92 18.21
CA ARG A 83 -14.70 2.93 16.98
C ARG A 83 -14.12 4.30 16.68
N GLU A 84 -14.91 5.38 16.81
CA GLU A 84 -14.41 6.74 16.60
C GLU A 84 -13.34 7.14 17.65
N LYS A 85 -13.54 6.75 18.93
CA LYS A 85 -12.51 6.95 19.96
C LYS A 85 -11.21 6.21 19.63
N LEU A 86 -11.30 4.97 19.14
CA LEU A 86 -10.13 4.20 18.72
C LEU A 86 -9.41 4.79 17.51
N LYS A 87 -10.14 5.37 16.55
CA LYS A 87 -9.51 6.07 15.41
C LYS A 87 -8.61 7.20 15.90
N GLY A 88 -9.06 8.02 16.84
CA GLY A 88 -8.23 9.06 17.44
C GLY A 88 -6.97 8.51 18.12
N ALA A 89 -7.13 7.46 18.94
CA ALA A 89 -5.99 6.82 19.60
C ALA A 89 -5.00 6.22 18.59
N ILE A 90 -5.48 5.54 17.55
CA ILE A 90 -4.63 4.98 16.47
C ILE A 90 -3.86 6.09 15.76
N LYS A 91 -4.52 7.21 15.46
CA LYS A 91 -3.87 8.37 14.84
C LYS A 91 -2.72 8.89 15.70
N THR A 92 -2.97 9.09 16.99
CA THR A 92 -1.93 9.51 17.94
C THR A 92 -0.78 8.51 18.03
N ASP A 93 -1.08 7.20 18.07
CA ASP A 93 -0.06 6.14 18.09
C ASP A 93 0.82 6.15 16.82
N ILE A 94 0.20 6.41 15.65
CA ILE A 94 0.91 6.52 14.37
C ILE A 94 1.81 7.75 14.38
N GLN A 95 1.31 8.91 14.82
CA GLN A 95 2.10 10.14 14.90
C GLN A 95 3.31 9.97 15.82
N LYS A 96 3.14 9.42 17.04
CA LYS A 96 4.25 9.11 17.95
C LYS A 96 5.29 8.19 17.31
N LYS A 97 4.84 7.14 16.63
CA LYS A 97 5.76 6.24 15.90
C LYS A 97 6.48 6.94 14.76
N ASN A 98 5.82 7.85 14.06
CA ASN A 98 6.42 8.61 12.97
C ASN A 98 7.53 9.53 13.49
N VAL A 99 7.28 10.29 14.56
CA VAL A 99 8.27 11.17 15.21
C VAL A 99 9.48 10.35 15.67
N ASN A 100 9.26 9.23 16.37
CA ASN A 100 10.36 8.37 16.82
C ASN A 100 11.17 7.76 15.66
N LEU A 101 10.53 7.52 14.51
CA LEU A 101 11.17 6.96 13.34
C LEU A 101 12.01 8.02 12.59
N SER A 102 11.63 9.30 12.64
CA SER A 102 12.25 10.37 11.85
C SER A 102 13.77 10.46 12.04
N SER A 103 14.25 10.27 13.27
CA SER A 103 15.69 10.33 13.60
C SER A 103 16.52 9.17 13.04
N SER A 104 15.88 8.08 12.66
CA SER A 104 16.53 6.85 12.14
C SER A 104 16.42 6.70 10.63
N LEU A 105 15.63 7.53 9.96
CA LEU A 105 15.48 7.48 8.50
C LEU A 105 16.57 8.30 7.81
N PRO A 106 17.06 7.84 6.64
CA PRO A 106 17.94 8.66 5.80
C PRO A 106 17.21 9.92 5.31
N SER A 107 17.96 10.94 4.94
CA SER A 107 17.41 12.14 4.32
C SER A 107 16.90 11.85 2.90
N TYR A 108 16.11 12.78 2.35
CA TYR A 108 15.71 12.70 0.94
C TYR A 108 16.92 12.71 0.01
N GLN A 109 17.93 13.53 0.30
CA GLN A 109 19.15 13.60 -0.51
C GLN A 109 19.94 12.28 -0.45
N ASP A 110 20.03 11.63 0.72
CA ASP A 110 20.70 10.33 0.84
C ASP A 110 20.08 9.26 -0.06
N ILE A 111 18.74 9.23 -0.17
CA ILE A 111 18.09 8.28 -1.06
C ILE A 111 18.23 8.64 -2.55
N VAL A 112 18.34 9.92 -2.88
CA VAL A 112 18.66 10.37 -4.25
C VAL A 112 20.07 9.93 -4.62
N ASP A 113 21.06 10.26 -3.81
CA ASP A 113 22.48 9.95 -4.05
C ASP A 113 22.72 8.43 -4.10
N TYR A 114 22.05 7.68 -3.21
CA TYR A 114 22.08 6.23 -3.24
C TYR A 114 21.52 5.68 -4.55
N THR A 115 20.36 6.20 -5.01
CA THR A 115 19.74 5.78 -6.27
C THR A 115 20.68 6.01 -7.45
N GLU A 116 21.33 7.18 -7.54
CA GLU A 116 22.32 7.48 -8.57
C GLU A 116 23.53 6.53 -8.50
N SER A 117 24.02 6.24 -7.28
CA SER A 117 25.14 5.32 -7.07
C SER A 117 24.85 3.89 -7.57
N LEU A 118 23.60 3.44 -7.53
CA LEU A 118 23.19 2.15 -8.06
C LEU A 118 23.31 2.10 -9.60
N TYR A 119 22.95 3.21 -10.26
CA TYR A 119 23.13 3.33 -11.70
C TYR A 119 24.61 3.25 -12.09
N ASP A 120 25.46 4.01 -11.40
CA ASP A 120 26.91 4.05 -11.66
C ASP A 120 27.58 2.67 -11.45
N LYS A 121 27.08 1.89 -10.47
CA LYS A 121 27.52 0.51 -10.21
C LYS A 121 26.89 -0.53 -11.14
N SER A 122 26.07 -0.10 -12.10
CA SER A 122 25.32 -1.01 -13.00
C SER A 122 24.39 -1.99 -12.26
N ASP A 123 23.94 -1.64 -11.07
CA ASP A 123 22.95 -2.42 -10.30
C ASP A 123 21.52 -2.06 -10.74
N TRP A 124 21.19 -2.49 -11.96
CA TRP A 124 20.01 -2.06 -12.68
C TRP A 124 18.70 -2.39 -11.97
N THR A 125 18.59 -3.57 -11.39
CA THR A 125 17.38 -4.00 -10.70
C THR A 125 17.09 -3.11 -9.48
N ASN A 126 18.11 -2.89 -8.64
CA ASN A 126 17.96 -2.05 -7.46
C ASN A 126 17.76 -0.57 -7.84
N TYR A 127 18.43 -0.09 -8.91
CA TYR A 127 18.19 1.24 -9.45
C TYR A 127 16.74 1.44 -9.87
N ILE A 128 16.16 0.51 -10.64
CA ILE A 128 14.76 0.60 -11.10
C ILE A 128 13.78 0.66 -9.94
N ILE A 129 13.98 -0.17 -8.91
CA ILE A 129 13.13 -0.16 -7.70
C ILE A 129 13.17 1.22 -7.04
N ASN A 130 14.38 1.73 -6.74
CA ASN A 130 14.54 3.03 -6.09
C ASN A 130 14.03 4.18 -6.95
N TYR A 131 14.29 4.16 -8.26
CA TYR A 131 13.80 5.17 -9.20
C TYR A 131 12.27 5.24 -9.21
N LEU A 132 11.57 4.11 -9.24
CA LEU A 132 10.11 4.07 -9.23
C LEU A 132 9.54 4.51 -7.87
N LEU A 133 10.15 4.11 -6.77
CA LEU A 133 9.75 4.56 -5.42
C LEU A 133 9.92 6.08 -5.28
N LEU A 134 11.08 6.61 -5.71
CA LEU A 134 11.45 8.02 -5.55
C LEU A 134 10.60 8.96 -6.44
N ASN A 135 10.46 8.63 -7.72
CA ASN A 135 9.87 9.53 -8.69
C ASN A 135 8.36 9.36 -8.87
N TYR A 136 7.83 8.14 -8.60
CA TYR A 136 6.42 7.81 -8.84
C TYR A 136 5.68 7.34 -7.61
N ASN A 137 6.35 7.26 -6.45
CA ASN A 137 5.75 6.88 -5.17
C ASN A 137 4.91 5.59 -5.27
N VAL A 138 5.41 4.62 -6.04
CA VAL A 138 4.73 3.35 -6.27
C VAL A 138 4.60 2.56 -4.97
N ARG A 139 3.59 1.69 -4.91
CA ARG A 139 3.46 0.70 -3.83
C ARG A 139 4.24 -0.56 -4.16
N ASN A 140 4.52 -1.36 -3.14
CA ASN A 140 5.24 -2.63 -3.31
C ASN A 140 4.65 -3.46 -4.47
N LYS A 141 3.33 -3.66 -4.50
CA LYS A 141 2.66 -4.46 -5.53
C LYS A 141 2.81 -3.88 -6.94
N ASP A 142 2.95 -2.58 -7.07
CA ASP A 142 3.14 -1.91 -8.36
C ASP A 142 4.49 -2.29 -9.02
N LEU A 143 5.47 -2.80 -8.23
CA LEU A 143 6.75 -3.30 -8.72
C LEU A 143 6.67 -4.71 -9.36
N LEU A 144 5.53 -5.37 -9.25
CA LEU A 144 5.27 -6.62 -9.96
C LEU A 144 4.78 -6.28 -11.36
N PHE A 145 5.68 -6.31 -12.34
CA PHE A 145 5.37 -6.02 -13.73
C PHE A 145 6.18 -6.87 -14.70
N ASP A 146 5.63 -7.07 -15.88
CA ASP A 146 6.33 -7.66 -17.01
C ASP A 146 6.94 -6.55 -17.88
N ILE A 147 8.13 -6.79 -18.42
CA ILE A 147 8.78 -5.89 -19.39
C ILE A 147 8.52 -6.45 -20.78
N VAL A 148 7.91 -5.66 -21.67
CA VAL A 148 7.48 -6.13 -22.98
C VAL A 148 7.92 -5.20 -24.10
N ARG A 149 8.32 -5.79 -25.24
CA ARG A 149 8.67 -5.04 -26.48
C ARG A 149 7.45 -4.75 -27.33
N ARG A 150 6.49 -5.66 -27.41
CA ARG A 150 5.29 -5.48 -28.22
C ARG A 150 4.13 -4.95 -27.39
N LYS A 151 3.61 -3.79 -27.80
CA LYS A 151 2.49 -3.13 -27.09
C LYS A 151 1.21 -3.99 -27.02
N LYS A 152 1.04 -4.97 -27.93
CA LYS A 152 -0.10 -5.89 -27.89
C LYS A 152 -0.26 -6.60 -26.55
N TYR A 153 0.84 -7.04 -25.91
CA TYR A 153 0.80 -7.74 -24.63
C TYR A 153 0.12 -6.92 -23.52
N THR A 154 0.29 -5.60 -23.52
CA THR A 154 -0.33 -4.73 -22.52
C THR A 154 -1.85 -4.61 -22.66
N LYS A 155 -2.41 -5.08 -23.78
CA LYS A 155 -3.85 -5.07 -24.06
C LYS A 155 -4.51 -6.42 -23.86
N GLU A 156 -3.74 -7.51 -23.97
CA GLU A 156 -4.21 -8.88 -23.88
C GLU A 156 -4.55 -9.27 -22.45
N ASP A 157 -3.70 -8.89 -21.50
CA ASP A 157 -3.93 -9.17 -20.07
C ASP A 157 -3.92 -7.88 -19.25
N LYS A 158 -5.11 -7.45 -18.81
CA LYS A 158 -5.30 -6.26 -17.97
C LYS A 158 -5.24 -6.57 -16.46
N THR A 159 -4.86 -7.79 -16.09
CA THR A 159 -4.71 -8.17 -14.68
C THR A 159 -3.29 -7.92 -14.16
N LYS A 160 -2.34 -7.62 -15.06
CA LYS A 160 -0.92 -7.38 -14.74
C LYS A 160 -0.50 -5.96 -15.04
N ASN A 161 0.60 -5.55 -14.40
CA ASN A 161 1.31 -4.32 -14.73
C ASN A 161 2.40 -4.60 -15.76
N TYR A 162 2.75 -3.58 -16.54
CA TYR A 162 3.74 -3.69 -17.61
C TYR A 162 4.66 -2.49 -17.68
N ILE A 163 5.90 -2.72 -18.14
CA ILE A 163 6.72 -1.69 -18.75
C ILE A 163 6.87 -2.05 -20.24
N TRP A 164 6.23 -1.25 -21.10
CA TRP A 164 6.40 -1.37 -22.55
C TRP A 164 7.61 -0.56 -23.03
N LEU A 165 8.53 -1.24 -23.72
CA LEU A 165 9.73 -0.63 -24.27
C LEU A 165 9.44 -0.05 -25.66
N SER A 166 9.62 1.27 -25.81
CA SER A 166 9.73 1.97 -27.09
C SER A 166 11.18 2.36 -27.35
N ASP A 167 11.47 2.89 -28.52
CA ASP A 167 12.83 3.31 -28.89
C ASP A 167 13.33 4.52 -28.09
N THR A 168 12.46 5.43 -27.73
CA THR A 168 12.80 6.72 -27.10
C THR A 168 12.21 6.97 -25.73
N PHE A 169 11.31 6.10 -25.26
CA PHE A 169 10.65 6.19 -23.96
C PHE A 169 10.22 4.79 -23.49
N VAL A 170 9.74 4.70 -22.27
CA VAL A 170 9.00 3.54 -21.78
C VAL A 170 7.62 3.98 -21.29
N GLU A 171 6.62 3.12 -21.44
CA GLU A 171 5.32 3.32 -20.77
C GLU A 171 5.20 2.34 -19.61
N TYR A 172 5.12 2.87 -18.41
CA TYR A 172 4.79 2.10 -17.23
C TYR A 172 3.27 2.07 -17.07
N ILE A 173 2.69 0.90 -17.29
CA ILE A 173 1.25 0.65 -17.38
C ILE A 173 0.84 -0.13 -16.14
N ARG A 174 0.08 0.52 -15.25
CA ARG A 174 -0.44 -0.08 -14.03
C ARG A 174 -1.91 -0.43 -14.21
N ASN A 175 -2.21 -1.70 -14.23
CA ASN A 175 -3.56 -2.26 -14.26
C ASN A 175 -3.96 -2.83 -12.89
N ASP A 176 -3.02 -3.51 -12.22
CA ASP A 176 -3.21 -4.10 -10.89
C ASP A 176 -2.50 -3.26 -9.83
N TYR A 177 -3.22 -2.30 -9.26
CA TYR A 177 -2.78 -1.48 -8.14
C TYR A 177 -3.96 -1.20 -7.20
N LYS A 178 -3.68 -0.78 -5.96
CA LYS A 178 -4.65 -0.72 -4.85
C LYS A 178 -5.98 -0.02 -5.19
N THR A 179 -5.94 0.99 -6.04
CA THR A 179 -7.10 1.81 -6.40
C THR A 179 -7.51 1.68 -7.87
N ALA A 180 -7.05 0.64 -8.56
CA ALA A 180 -7.35 0.39 -9.98
C ALA A 180 -8.86 0.26 -10.25
N ALA A 181 -9.62 -0.33 -9.33
CA ALA A 181 -11.08 -0.43 -9.43
C ALA A 181 -11.80 0.94 -9.48
N ILE A 182 -11.17 2.00 -8.95
CA ILE A 182 -11.75 3.36 -8.91
C ILE A 182 -11.24 4.19 -10.07
N TYR A 183 -9.94 4.14 -10.36
CA TYR A 183 -9.28 5.05 -11.30
C TYR A 183 -8.94 4.40 -12.66
N GLY A 184 -9.19 3.09 -12.81
CA GLY A 184 -8.86 2.35 -14.03
C GLY A 184 -7.36 2.20 -14.26
N GLN A 185 -6.98 1.99 -15.52
CA GLN A 185 -5.59 1.88 -15.93
C GLN A 185 -4.84 3.21 -15.74
N ASN A 186 -3.64 3.13 -15.22
CA ASN A 186 -2.73 4.28 -15.09
C ASN A 186 -1.51 4.07 -16.00
N VAL A 187 -1.25 5.01 -16.91
CA VAL A 187 -0.13 4.96 -17.86
C VAL A 187 0.81 6.13 -17.62
N ILE A 188 2.06 5.84 -17.32
CA ILE A 188 3.11 6.83 -17.07
C ILE A 188 4.16 6.69 -18.18
N ARG A 189 4.36 7.76 -18.97
CA ARG A 189 5.42 7.79 -19.97
C ARG A 189 6.69 8.35 -19.36
N ILE A 190 7.75 7.55 -19.36
CA ILE A 190 9.06 7.88 -18.80
C ILE A 190 10.05 8.07 -19.94
N LYS A 191 10.68 9.26 -20.00
CA LYS A 191 11.68 9.63 -21.03
C LYS A 191 13.09 9.71 -20.46
N ASP A 192 13.27 9.41 -19.17
CA ASP A 192 14.56 9.41 -18.53
C ASP A 192 15.50 8.38 -19.17
N LYS A 193 16.63 8.84 -19.68
CA LYS A 193 17.58 7.99 -20.43
C LYS A 193 18.24 6.93 -19.55
N LYS A 194 18.55 7.27 -18.29
CA LYS A 194 19.15 6.34 -17.33
C LYS A 194 18.16 5.21 -17.01
N PHE A 195 16.89 5.56 -16.74
CA PHE A 195 15.85 4.58 -16.48
C PHE A 195 15.58 3.66 -17.67
N ILE A 196 15.48 4.23 -18.90
CA ILE A 196 15.32 3.45 -20.14
C ILE A 196 16.46 2.48 -20.32
N THR A 197 17.70 2.94 -20.09
CA THR A 197 18.90 2.08 -20.19
C THR A 197 18.84 0.95 -19.18
N ALA A 198 18.53 1.24 -17.91
CA ALA A 198 18.43 0.23 -16.86
C ALA A 198 17.37 -0.83 -17.19
N ILE A 199 16.17 -0.43 -17.61
CA ILE A 199 15.10 -1.36 -18.01
C ILE A 199 15.54 -2.25 -19.17
N ARG A 200 16.23 -1.70 -20.18
CA ARG A 200 16.74 -2.48 -21.31
C ARG A 200 17.80 -3.50 -20.87
N ARG A 201 18.67 -3.15 -19.93
CA ARG A 201 19.68 -4.05 -19.38
C ARG A 201 19.03 -5.18 -18.60
N VAL A 202 18.06 -4.87 -17.73
CA VAL A 202 17.30 -5.90 -17.01
C VAL A 202 16.55 -6.81 -17.97
N PHE A 203 15.87 -6.25 -18.97
CA PHE A 203 15.17 -7.04 -19.97
C PHE A 203 16.10 -8.01 -20.69
N ALA A 204 17.29 -7.56 -21.10
CA ALA A 204 18.26 -8.42 -21.78
C ALA A 204 18.72 -9.62 -20.91
N CYS A 205 18.74 -9.46 -19.58
CA CYS A 205 19.15 -10.50 -18.63
C CYS A 205 18.00 -11.41 -18.16
N GLN A 206 16.77 -10.89 -18.13
CA GLN A 206 15.61 -11.56 -17.50
C GLN A 206 14.49 -11.92 -18.51
N ARG A 207 14.74 -11.79 -19.80
CA ARG A 207 13.77 -12.18 -20.83
C ARG A 207 13.48 -13.68 -20.79
N HIS A 208 12.22 -14.03 -20.90
CA HIS A 208 11.78 -15.42 -21.09
C HIS A 208 11.75 -15.79 -22.57
N ASP A 209 11.41 -14.81 -23.42
CA ASP A 209 11.41 -14.92 -24.87
C ASP A 209 11.95 -13.61 -25.49
N GLU A 210 11.86 -13.45 -26.81
CA GLU A 210 12.34 -12.25 -27.50
C GLU A 210 11.59 -10.97 -27.13
N ASP A 211 10.35 -11.10 -26.64
CA ASP A 211 9.40 -10.00 -26.48
C ASP A 211 8.99 -9.74 -25.03
N CYS A 212 9.24 -10.67 -24.09
CA CYS A 212 8.74 -10.59 -22.72
C CYS A 212 9.80 -11.00 -21.69
N GLY A 213 9.85 -10.28 -20.56
CA GLY A 213 10.61 -10.58 -19.37
C GLY A 213 9.85 -10.20 -18.11
N VAL A 214 10.07 -10.91 -17.01
CA VAL A 214 9.46 -10.63 -15.71
C VAL A 214 10.43 -9.90 -14.81
N PHE A 215 10.03 -8.76 -14.22
CA PHE A 215 10.92 -7.97 -13.36
C PHE A 215 11.12 -8.61 -11.99
N ILE A 216 10.04 -8.85 -11.25
CA ILE A 216 10.05 -9.60 -9.98
C ILE A 216 9.07 -10.77 -10.16
N PRO A 217 9.52 -12.02 -10.01
CA PRO A 217 8.73 -13.18 -10.42
C PRO A 217 7.44 -13.38 -9.64
N ASN A 218 7.41 -13.03 -8.35
CA ASN A 218 6.21 -13.19 -7.54
C ASN A 218 6.21 -12.31 -6.28
N GLU A 219 5.03 -12.13 -5.69
CA GLU A 219 4.81 -11.29 -4.52
C GLU A 219 5.61 -11.74 -3.28
N ASN A 220 5.85 -13.03 -3.12
CA ASN A 220 6.61 -13.57 -1.97
C ASN A 220 8.08 -13.12 -1.98
N GLN A 221 8.64 -12.84 -3.16
CA GLN A 221 10.01 -12.37 -3.31
C GLN A 221 10.14 -10.85 -3.16
N LEU A 222 9.04 -10.12 -3.28
CA LEU A 222 9.02 -8.65 -3.27
C LEU A 222 9.67 -8.06 -2.02
N GLY A 223 9.36 -8.60 -0.84
CA GLY A 223 9.96 -8.15 0.42
C GLY A 223 11.48 -8.32 0.46
N TYR A 224 12.00 -9.41 -0.10
CA TYR A 224 13.43 -9.65 -0.23
C TYR A 224 14.09 -8.62 -1.16
N TYR A 225 13.52 -8.40 -2.35
CA TYR A 225 14.03 -7.42 -3.30
C TYR A 225 14.05 -6.00 -2.71
N LEU A 226 12.97 -5.57 -2.07
CA LEU A 226 12.89 -4.25 -1.43
C LEU A 226 13.93 -4.07 -0.34
N LYS A 227 14.05 -5.04 0.57
CA LYS A 227 15.04 -4.99 1.65
C LYS A 227 16.48 -4.91 1.12
N LYS A 228 16.76 -5.57 0.01
CA LYS A 228 18.09 -5.56 -0.64
C LYS A 228 18.31 -4.26 -1.43
N ALA A 229 17.28 -3.76 -2.09
CA ALA A 229 17.38 -2.63 -3.02
C ALA A 229 17.51 -1.29 -2.33
N THR A 230 16.83 -1.08 -1.20
CA THR A 230 16.69 0.25 -0.59
C THR A 230 17.81 0.56 0.40
N LEU A 231 18.17 1.83 0.50
CA LEU A 231 19.15 2.31 1.47
C LEU A 231 18.74 1.93 2.91
N GLY A 232 19.61 1.25 3.63
CA GLY A 232 19.30 0.76 4.98
C GLY A 232 18.19 -0.30 5.07
N GLY A 233 17.75 -0.87 3.93
CA GLY A 233 16.70 -1.89 3.90
C GLY A 233 15.31 -1.36 4.27
N ILE A 234 15.07 -0.05 4.11
CA ILE A 234 13.78 0.57 4.41
C ILE A 234 12.72 0.16 3.39
N GLY A 235 11.48 -0.03 3.86
CA GLY A 235 10.35 -0.39 2.99
C GLY A 235 9.70 0.82 2.33
N GLU A 236 8.79 0.54 1.40
CA GLU A 236 7.99 1.54 0.66
C GLU A 236 7.37 2.61 1.56
N VAL A 237 6.84 2.21 2.72
CA VAL A 237 6.20 3.13 3.68
C VAL A 237 7.19 4.16 4.20
N ALA A 238 8.41 3.74 4.56
CA ALA A 238 9.46 4.64 5.02
C ALA A 238 9.95 5.57 3.89
N TYR A 239 10.11 5.05 2.68
CA TYR A 239 10.40 5.86 1.48
C TYR A 239 9.39 6.99 1.31
N ASN A 240 8.09 6.67 1.38
CA ASN A 240 7.04 7.67 1.24
C ASN A 240 7.05 8.70 2.37
N LYS A 241 7.37 8.29 3.61
CA LYS A 241 7.52 9.23 4.73
C LYS A 241 8.61 10.25 4.47
N ILE A 242 9.77 9.80 4.00
CA ILE A 242 10.89 10.68 3.66
C ILE A 242 10.48 11.67 2.55
N ILE A 243 9.86 11.18 1.48
CA ILE A 243 9.47 12.02 0.33
C ILE A 243 8.38 13.02 0.74
N ILE A 244 7.34 12.58 1.46
CA ILE A 244 6.24 13.45 1.87
C ILE A 244 6.74 14.50 2.86
N ASN A 245 7.60 14.14 3.80
CA ASN A 245 8.19 15.10 4.74
C ASN A 245 9.06 16.14 4.01
N HIS A 246 9.87 15.72 3.03
CA HIS A 246 10.68 16.64 2.23
C HIS A 246 9.83 17.64 1.41
N PHE A 247 8.69 17.20 0.88
CA PHE A 247 7.79 18.03 0.06
C PHE A 247 6.54 18.50 0.82
N ARG A 248 6.55 18.53 2.16
CA ARG A 248 5.36 18.83 2.97
C ARG A 248 4.74 20.20 2.65
N ASP A 249 5.57 21.17 2.28
CA ASP A 249 5.16 22.55 1.99
C ASP A 249 4.97 22.79 0.47
N ASP A 250 5.26 21.81 -0.37
CA ASP A 250 5.03 21.84 -1.82
C ASP A 250 3.70 21.18 -2.18
N ILE A 251 2.64 21.99 -2.21
CA ILE A 251 1.28 21.54 -2.51
C ILE A 251 1.18 20.87 -3.87
N ASP A 252 1.91 21.33 -4.88
CA ASP A 252 1.80 20.74 -6.23
C ASP A 252 2.49 19.39 -6.29
N LYS A 253 3.60 19.21 -5.57
CA LYS A 253 4.24 17.90 -5.42
C LYS A 253 3.35 16.95 -4.64
N LEU A 254 2.72 17.40 -3.55
CA LEU A 254 1.76 16.59 -2.79
C LEU A 254 0.56 16.18 -3.62
N LYS A 255 0.04 17.05 -4.52
CA LYS A 255 -1.01 16.68 -5.49
C LYS A 255 -0.55 15.57 -6.44
N GLN A 256 0.68 15.66 -6.95
CA GLN A 256 1.24 14.62 -7.82
C GLN A 256 1.36 13.27 -7.10
N ILE A 257 1.88 13.27 -5.87
CA ILE A 257 1.98 12.08 -5.02
C ILE A 257 0.59 11.50 -4.73
N SER A 258 -0.35 12.36 -4.33
CA SER A 258 -1.76 12.02 -4.07
C SER A 258 -2.39 11.29 -5.28
N LYS A 259 -2.24 11.87 -6.48
CA LYS A 259 -2.74 11.28 -7.73
C LYS A 259 -2.05 9.96 -8.05
N SER A 260 -0.73 9.89 -7.93
CA SER A 260 0.03 8.65 -8.21
C SER A 260 -0.38 7.51 -7.27
N ARG A 261 -0.65 7.80 -6.02
CA ARG A 261 -1.04 6.80 -5.01
C ARG A 261 -2.55 6.56 -4.92
N GLY A 262 -3.37 7.37 -5.58
CA GLY A 262 -4.83 7.30 -5.43
C GLY A 262 -5.27 7.48 -3.98
N THR A 263 -4.78 8.53 -3.30
CA THR A 263 -5.12 8.86 -1.90
C THR A 263 -5.23 10.38 -1.75
N SER A 264 -5.93 10.89 -0.74
CA SER A 264 -6.04 12.34 -0.52
C SER A 264 -4.75 12.93 0.09
N ILE A 265 -4.52 14.23 -0.11
CA ILE A 265 -3.39 14.94 0.51
C ILE A 265 -3.53 14.88 2.04
N SER A 266 -4.73 15.07 2.59
CA SER A 266 -4.98 14.95 4.03
C SER A 266 -4.55 13.59 4.58
N THR A 267 -4.85 12.50 3.85
CA THR A 267 -4.39 11.14 4.21
C THR A 267 -2.87 11.03 4.11
N LEU A 268 -2.22 11.65 3.11
CA LEU A 268 -0.76 11.65 3.01
C LEU A 268 -0.13 12.30 4.24
N LEU A 269 -0.57 13.51 4.60
CA LEU A 269 -0.04 14.22 5.75
C LEU A 269 -0.39 13.51 7.08
N GLU A 270 -1.61 12.97 7.21
CA GLU A 270 -2.01 12.27 8.43
C GLU A 270 -1.18 11.03 8.75
N PHE A 271 -0.81 10.21 7.74
CA PHE A 271 -0.17 8.91 7.96
C PHE A 271 1.32 8.86 7.64
N TYR A 272 1.83 9.78 6.84
CA TYR A 272 3.21 9.75 6.36
C TYR A 272 4.05 10.94 6.81
N ASP A 273 3.45 12.05 7.26
CA ASP A 273 4.23 13.16 7.82
C ASP A 273 4.95 12.70 9.10
N ILE A 274 6.24 12.98 9.16
CA ILE A 274 7.12 12.64 10.27
C ILE A 274 7.67 13.89 10.98
N ALA A 275 7.22 15.08 10.58
CA ALA A 275 7.61 16.31 11.26
C ALA A 275 7.09 16.31 12.69
N ASP A 276 7.95 16.74 13.59
CA ASP A 276 7.59 16.93 15.00
C ASP A 276 6.89 18.29 15.14
N ILE A 277 5.55 18.26 15.12
CA ILE A 277 4.70 19.47 15.22
C ILE A 277 4.89 20.15 16.59
N THR A 278 5.43 19.44 17.59
CA THR A 278 5.63 20.01 18.93
C THR A 278 6.87 20.89 19.05
N LYS A 279 7.72 20.97 18.00
CA LYS A 279 8.92 21.80 17.98
C LYS A 279 8.74 23.15 17.28
N GLU A 280 7.55 23.43 16.76
CA GLU A 280 7.21 24.69 16.08
C GLU A 280 6.50 25.69 17.01
N GLU A 281 6.39 25.41 18.33
CA GLU A 281 6.02 26.34 19.40
C GLU A 281 7.25 26.63 20.26
#